data_025d4c2d8683fffdf832068556fac11b
#
_entry.id   025d4c2d8683fffdf832068556fac11b
#
_cell.length_a   1.000
_cell.length_b   1.000
_cell.length_c   1.000
_cell.angle_alpha   90.00
_cell.angle_beta   90.00
_cell.angle_gamma   90.00
#
_symmetry.space_group_name_H-M   'P 1'
#
loop_
_entity.id
_entity.type
_entity.pdbx_description
1 polymer ?
#
loop_
_entity_poly.entity_id
_entity_poly.type
_entity_poly.pdbx_seq_one_letter_code
_entity_poly.pdbx_strand_id
1 'polypeptide(L)'
;MLPTLAPSGDLVLHVRLPFLRFLANSPFATDELSSRYPKVPRGLPSSKTDPAAGTGLKIGDVVVAVSPADPMRIVCKRVLGLPGDTVLVDPREILDEPLAAPGSVAATFARMHSAQAIVVPKGHVWLVGDNLSNSTDSRNYGAVPLALVKGRVVARLYPVMQWLTNSLVTVT
;
A
#
# COMPACT_ATOMS: atom_id res chain seq x y z
N MET A 1 1.40 1.74 13.26
CA MET A 1 2.07 0.83 12.29
C MET A 1 2.83 -0.32 12.97
N LEU A 2 2.41 -0.76 14.18
CA LEU A 2 3.02 -1.95 14.81
C LEU A 2 2.84 -3.20 13.92
N PRO A 3 3.84 -4.07 13.78
CA PRO A 3 5.14 -3.99 14.44
C PRO A 3 6.17 -3.13 13.70
N THR A 4 5.90 -2.67 12.47
CA THR A 4 6.89 -2.00 11.61
C THR A 4 7.37 -0.67 12.18
N LEU A 5 6.45 0.15 12.72
CA LEU A 5 6.74 1.43 13.36
C LEU A 5 6.10 1.46 14.75
N ALA A 6 6.79 2.07 15.72
CA ALA A 6 6.25 2.26 17.06
C ALA A 6 5.01 3.17 17.06
N PRO A 7 4.16 3.12 18.12
CA PRO A 7 3.00 4.00 18.23
C PRO A 7 3.38 5.49 18.26
N SER A 8 4.55 5.82 18.78
CA SER A 8 5.10 7.17 18.88
C SER A 8 6.62 7.13 18.95
N GLY A 9 7.26 8.24 18.59
CA GLY A 9 8.70 8.44 18.74
C GLY A 9 9.55 8.01 17.56
N ASP A 10 9.00 7.28 16.57
CA ASP A 10 9.77 6.92 15.39
C ASP A 10 9.94 8.12 14.45
N LEU A 11 11.19 8.35 14.02
CA LEU A 11 11.49 9.30 12.95
C LEU A 11 11.66 8.52 11.64
N VAL A 12 10.86 8.85 10.64
CA VAL A 12 10.88 8.18 9.34
C VAL A 12 11.37 9.10 8.24
N LEU A 13 12.17 8.53 7.33
CA LEU A 13 12.55 9.18 6.09
C LEU A 13 11.56 8.76 5.00
N HIS A 14 10.85 9.73 4.45
CA HIS A 14 10.01 9.48 3.28
C HIS A 14 10.48 10.30 2.07
N VAL A 15 10.36 9.72 0.89
CA VAL A 15 10.72 10.37 -0.37
C VAL A 15 9.44 10.64 -1.15
N ARG A 16 9.27 11.88 -1.60
CA ARG A 16 8.10 12.30 -2.38
C ARG A 16 8.04 11.54 -3.72
N LEU A 17 6.89 11.08 -4.12
CA LEU A 17 6.72 10.31 -5.36
C LEU A 17 7.27 11.04 -6.61
N PRO A 18 7.03 12.35 -6.82
CA PRO A 18 7.61 13.08 -7.96
C PRO A 18 9.15 13.08 -7.96
N PHE A 19 9.77 13.16 -6.77
CA PHE A 19 11.21 13.14 -6.63
C PHE A 19 11.82 11.77 -6.92
N LEU A 20 11.16 10.68 -6.51
CA LEU A 20 11.58 9.32 -6.87
C LEU A 20 11.60 9.11 -8.38
N ARG A 21 10.62 9.64 -9.08
CA ARG A 21 10.57 9.60 -10.53
C ARG A 21 11.68 10.41 -11.19
N PHE A 22 12.01 11.58 -10.63
CA PHE A 22 13.14 12.39 -11.06
C PHE A 22 14.46 11.64 -10.89
N LEU A 23 14.70 11.02 -9.74
CA LEU A 23 15.89 10.22 -9.47
C LEU A 23 16.02 9.03 -10.42
N ALA A 24 14.92 8.32 -10.70
CA ALA A 24 14.92 7.17 -11.62
C ALA A 24 15.30 7.56 -13.07
N ASN A 25 15.10 8.82 -13.45
CA ASN A 25 15.48 9.35 -14.75
C ASN A 25 16.88 10.01 -14.74
N SER A 26 17.57 10.01 -13.61
CA SER A 26 18.92 10.56 -13.49
C SER A 26 19.97 9.58 -14.01
N PRO A 27 21.16 10.06 -14.43
CA PRO A 27 22.25 9.18 -14.85
C PRO A 27 22.83 8.30 -13.70
N PHE A 28 22.46 8.62 -12.47
CA PHE A 28 22.87 7.89 -11.26
C PHE A 28 21.81 6.88 -10.78
N ALA A 29 20.76 6.66 -11.57
CA ALA A 29 19.70 5.72 -11.19
C ALA A 29 20.24 4.29 -11.17
N THR A 30 19.95 3.56 -10.09
CA THR A 30 20.20 2.11 -10.06
C THR A 30 19.23 1.38 -10.98
N ASP A 31 19.60 0.19 -11.46
CA ASP A 31 18.75 -0.62 -12.34
C ASP A 31 17.38 -0.92 -11.69
N GLU A 32 17.36 -1.17 -10.39
CA GLU A 32 16.12 -1.37 -9.64
C GLU A 32 15.22 -0.14 -9.65
N LEU A 33 15.80 1.06 -9.46
CA LEU A 33 15.04 2.30 -9.46
C LEU A 33 14.52 2.62 -10.87
N SER A 34 15.34 2.42 -11.90
CA SER A 34 14.96 2.63 -13.31
C SER A 34 13.85 1.68 -13.76
N SER A 35 13.88 0.41 -13.32
CA SER A 35 12.83 -0.57 -13.63
C SER A 35 11.50 -0.23 -12.95
N ARG A 36 11.57 0.34 -11.74
CA ARG A 36 10.41 0.74 -10.95
C ARG A 36 9.72 2.00 -11.50
N TYR A 37 10.49 2.88 -12.13
CA TYR A 37 10.02 4.15 -12.72
C TYR A 37 10.40 4.23 -14.21
N PRO A 38 9.76 3.44 -15.08
CA PRO A 38 10.09 3.42 -16.49
C PRO A 38 10.00 4.83 -17.09
N LYS A 39 10.94 5.16 -17.97
CA LYS A 39 10.96 6.43 -18.69
C LYS A 39 9.71 6.52 -19.55
N VAL A 40 8.83 7.46 -19.22
CA VAL A 40 7.68 7.76 -20.09
C VAL A 40 8.17 8.67 -21.21
N PRO A 41 8.06 8.27 -22.49
CA PRO A 41 8.40 9.13 -23.62
C PRO A 41 7.60 10.43 -23.54
N ARG A 42 8.28 11.57 -23.71
CA ARG A 42 7.61 12.86 -23.80
C ARG A 42 6.73 12.84 -25.06
N GLY A 43 5.41 12.93 -24.88
CA GLY A 43 4.46 13.05 -25.98
C GLY A 43 3.52 11.87 -26.22
N LEU A 44 3.67 10.73 -25.52
CA LEU A 44 2.60 9.73 -25.54
C LEU A 44 1.57 10.04 -24.46
N PRO A 45 0.25 9.97 -24.80
CA PRO A 45 -0.77 9.95 -23.77
C PRO A 45 -0.50 8.75 -22.86
N SER A 46 -0.51 8.98 -21.55
CA SER A 46 -0.38 7.95 -20.52
C SER A 46 -1.18 6.71 -20.94
N SER A 47 -0.48 5.60 -21.13
CA SER A 47 -1.09 4.34 -21.51
C SER A 47 -2.31 4.09 -20.63
N LYS A 48 -3.46 3.83 -21.26
CA LYS A 48 -4.76 3.57 -20.59
C LYS A 48 -4.75 2.34 -19.68
N THR A 49 -3.65 1.61 -19.63
CA THR A 49 -3.57 0.27 -19.04
C THR A 49 -3.00 0.22 -17.63
N ASP A 50 -2.33 1.29 -17.14
CA ASP A 50 -1.72 1.21 -15.81
C ASP A 50 -1.76 2.57 -15.07
N PRO A 51 -2.83 2.92 -14.38
CA PRO A 51 -2.93 4.18 -13.66
C PRO A 51 -1.94 4.32 -12.50
N ALA A 52 -1.35 3.21 -12.05
CA ALA A 52 -0.26 3.20 -11.07
C ALA A 52 1.13 3.29 -11.71
N ALA A 53 1.26 3.04 -13.02
CA ALA A 53 2.54 2.98 -13.75
C ALA A 53 3.40 4.26 -13.66
N GLY A 54 2.82 5.37 -13.21
CA GLY A 54 3.54 6.64 -13.01
C GLY A 54 3.99 6.91 -11.58
N THR A 55 3.52 6.17 -10.58
CA THR A 55 3.81 6.43 -9.17
C THR A 55 4.99 5.62 -8.64
N GLY A 56 5.29 4.49 -9.27
CA GLY A 56 6.29 3.52 -8.82
C GLY A 56 5.98 2.88 -7.47
N LEU A 57 4.74 2.98 -6.99
CA LEU A 57 4.29 2.27 -5.80
C LEU A 57 4.14 0.78 -6.11
N LYS A 58 4.47 -0.04 -5.12
CA LYS A 58 4.25 -1.49 -5.14
C LYS A 58 3.43 -1.91 -3.94
N ILE A 59 2.71 -3.02 -4.07
CA ILE A 59 2.07 -3.67 -2.93
C ILE A 59 3.14 -3.95 -1.88
N GLY A 60 2.85 -3.62 -0.61
CA GLY A 60 3.79 -3.74 0.50
C GLY A 60 4.59 -2.48 0.81
N ASP A 61 4.60 -1.47 -0.05
CA ASP A 61 5.24 -0.19 0.27
C ASP A 61 4.53 0.50 1.45
N VAL A 62 5.30 1.08 2.35
CA VAL A 62 4.80 1.97 3.38
C VAL A 62 4.78 3.39 2.83
N VAL A 63 3.64 4.05 2.95
CA VAL A 63 3.46 5.41 2.42
C VAL A 63 3.01 6.38 3.51
N VAL A 64 3.37 7.64 3.32
CA VAL A 64 2.84 8.78 4.05
C VAL A 64 1.71 9.38 3.22
N ALA A 65 0.53 9.50 3.82
CA ALA A 65 -0.64 10.06 3.16
C ALA A 65 -1.39 11.02 4.08
N VAL A 66 -2.16 11.93 3.50
CA VAL A 66 -3.18 12.69 4.22
C VAL A 66 -4.36 11.77 4.46
N SER A 67 -4.90 11.77 5.68
CA SER A 67 -6.07 10.98 6.01
C SER A 67 -7.31 11.50 5.28
N PRO A 68 -8.08 10.64 4.57
CA PRO A 68 -9.34 11.07 3.97
C PRO A 68 -10.40 11.50 5.00
N ALA A 69 -10.34 10.91 6.20
CA ALA A 69 -11.27 11.20 7.29
C ALA A 69 -10.95 12.52 8.01
N ASP A 70 -9.69 12.96 7.98
CA ASP A 70 -9.23 14.20 8.62
C ASP A 70 -8.07 14.80 7.83
N PRO A 71 -8.29 15.84 7.03
CA PRO A 71 -7.26 16.48 6.20
C PRO A 71 -6.07 17.06 6.96
N MET A 72 -6.22 17.31 8.26
CA MET A 72 -5.14 17.83 9.11
C MET A 72 -4.22 16.71 9.63
N ARG A 73 -4.61 15.44 9.47
CA ARG A 73 -3.82 14.30 9.92
C ARG A 73 -3.02 13.69 8.78
N ILE A 74 -1.75 13.51 9.04
CA ILE A 74 -0.84 12.73 8.21
C ILE A 74 -0.72 11.34 8.84
N VAL A 75 -0.86 10.30 8.03
CA VAL A 75 -0.81 8.91 8.46
C VAL A 75 0.22 8.13 7.66
N CYS A 76 0.83 7.14 8.32
CA CYS A 76 1.66 6.13 7.67
C CYS A 76 0.83 4.86 7.53
N LYS A 77 0.74 4.31 6.33
CA LYS A 77 -0.02 3.09 6.02
C LYS A 77 0.73 2.26 4.99
N ARG A 78 0.37 0.97 4.90
CA ARG A 78 0.91 0.05 3.90
C ARG A 78 -0.03 -0.04 2.71
N VAL A 79 0.54 -0.06 1.51
CA VAL A 79 -0.21 -0.32 0.26
C VAL A 79 -0.51 -1.80 0.17
N LEU A 80 -1.79 -2.18 0.19
CA LEU A 80 -2.25 -3.55 -0.02
C LEU A 80 -2.97 -3.75 -1.36
N GLY A 81 -3.34 -2.66 -2.04
CA GLY A 81 -3.94 -2.74 -3.37
C GLY A 81 -3.60 -1.52 -4.20
N LEU A 82 -3.30 -1.76 -5.46
CA LEU A 82 -3.08 -0.77 -6.51
C LEU A 82 -4.34 -0.63 -7.37
N PRO A 83 -4.45 0.41 -8.20
CA PRO A 83 -5.60 0.59 -9.09
C PRO A 83 -5.84 -0.66 -9.96
N GLY A 84 -7.05 -1.21 -9.90
CA GLY A 84 -7.46 -2.42 -10.63
C GLY A 84 -7.30 -3.72 -9.85
N ASP A 85 -6.59 -3.72 -8.72
CA ASP A 85 -6.49 -4.90 -7.87
C ASP A 85 -7.82 -5.18 -7.15
N THR A 86 -8.12 -6.46 -6.94
CA THR A 86 -9.20 -6.91 -6.08
C THR A 86 -8.66 -7.16 -4.69
N VAL A 87 -9.20 -6.49 -3.69
CA VAL A 87 -8.79 -6.61 -2.29
C VAL A 87 -9.96 -7.02 -1.41
N LEU A 88 -9.68 -7.80 -0.37
CA LEU A 88 -10.65 -8.07 0.69
C LEU A 88 -10.77 -6.85 1.60
N VAL A 89 -11.99 -6.44 1.92
CA VAL A 89 -12.24 -5.27 2.77
C VAL A 89 -11.70 -5.53 4.17
N ASP A 90 -12.07 -6.62 4.80
CA ASP A 90 -11.48 -7.05 6.07
C ASP A 90 -11.18 -8.54 6.06
N PRO A 91 -9.90 -8.93 5.97
CA PRO A 91 -9.51 -10.34 5.99
C PRO A 91 -9.80 -11.03 7.33
N ARG A 92 -10.07 -10.28 8.43
CA ARG A 92 -10.43 -10.87 9.73
C ARG A 92 -11.81 -11.50 9.73
N GLU A 93 -12.74 -10.99 8.92
CA GLU A 93 -14.07 -11.59 8.78
C GLU A 93 -14.00 -13.06 8.35
N ILE A 94 -12.93 -13.44 7.64
CA ILE A 94 -12.68 -14.84 7.26
C ILE A 94 -12.20 -15.69 8.46
N LEU A 95 -11.50 -15.06 9.42
CA LEU A 95 -10.82 -15.73 10.52
C LEU A 95 -11.67 -15.83 11.79
N ASP A 96 -12.58 -14.87 12.00
CA ASP A 96 -13.34 -14.71 13.24
C ASP A 96 -14.64 -15.57 13.27
N GLU A 97 -15.05 -16.16 12.13
CA GLU A 97 -16.16 -17.12 12.13
C GLU A 97 -15.76 -18.42 12.87
N PRO A 98 -16.60 -18.91 13.80
CA PRO A 98 -16.32 -20.18 14.50
C PRO A 98 -16.08 -21.29 13.48
N LEU A 99 -14.98 -22.00 13.65
CA LEU A 99 -14.56 -23.10 12.78
C LEU A 99 -15.66 -24.17 12.73
N ALA A 100 -16.56 -24.12 11.77
CA ALA A 100 -17.35 -25.31 11.43
C ALA A 100 -16.34 -26.38 11.01
N ALA A 101 -16.30 -27.47 11.72
CA ALA A 101 -15.41 -28.62 11.65
C ALA A 101 -14.10 -28.42 10.88
N PRO A 102 -12.92 -28.53 11.54
CA PRO A 102 -11.63 -28.34 10.88
C PRO A 102 -11.49 -29.32 9.72
N GLY A 103 -11.33 -28.79 8.50
CA GLY A 103 -11.03 -29.57 7.31
C GLY A 103 -12.08 -29.59 6.20
N SER A 104 -13.20 -28.92 6.35
CA SER A 104 -14.16 -28.81 5.23
C SER A 104 -13.73 -27.74 4.24
N VAL A 105 -13.27 -28.18 3.06
CA VAL A 105 -12.96 -27.30 1.93
C VAL A 105 -14.18 -26.44 1.57
N ALA A 106 -15.39 -26.98 1.68
CA ALA A 106 -16.65 -26.26 1.44
C ALA A 106 -16.84 -25.09 2.40
N ALA A 107 -16.48 -25.20 3.69
CA ALA A 107 -16.57 -24.12 4.66
C ALA A 107 -15.56 -22.99 4.32
N THR A 108 -14.37 -23.33 3.85
CA THR A 108 -13.37 -22.35 3.41
C THR A 108 -13.86 -21.58 2.16
N PHE A 109 -14.44 -22.27 1.19
CA PHE A 109 -15.03 -21.62 0.02
C PHE A 109 -16.25 -20.74 0.37
N ALA A 110 -17.12 -21.19 1.26
CA ALA A 110 -18.26 -20.37 1.72
C ALA A 110 -17.80 -19.07 2.40
N ARG A 111 -16.73 -19.12 3.19
CA ARG A 111 -16.12 -17.94 3.82
C ARG A 111 -15.50 -16.98 2.82
N MET A 112 -14.80 -17.51 1.81
CA MET A 112 -14.26 -16.67 0.74
C MET A 112 -15.36 -15.97 -0.07
N HIS A 113 -16.57 -16.55 -0.13
CA HIS A 113 -17.72 -15.95 -0.80
C HIS A 113 -18.47 -14.94 0.08
N SER A 114 -18.39 -15.04 1.40
CA SER A 114 -18.99 -14.08 2.32
C SER A 114 -18.13 -12.84 2.54
N ALA A 115 -16.80 -12.95 2.30
CA ALA A 115 -15.90 -11.83 2.44
C ALA A 115 -16.14 -10.77 1.37
N GLN A 116 -16.39 -9.55 1.80
CA GLN A 116 -16.58 -8.43 0.89
C GLN A 116 -15.27 -8.11 0.16
N ALA A 117 -15.26 -8.33 -1.15
CA ALA A 117 -14.16 -7.95 -2.02
C ALA A 117 -14.52 -6.68 -2.82
N ILE A 118 -13.54 -5.82 -3.01
CA ILE A 118 -13.69 -4.58 -3.76
C ILE A 118 -12.56 -4.44 -4.77
N VAL A 119 -12.87 -3.92 -5.95
CA VAL A 119 -11.87 -3.54 -6.94
C VAL A 119 -11.42 -2.11 -6.65
N VAL A 120 -10.11 -1.91 -6.48
CA VAL A 120 -9.53 -0.59 -6.23
C VAL A 120 -9.74 0.30 -7.45
N PRO A 121 -10.42 1.45 -7.33
CA PRO A 121 -10.70 2.32 -8.47
C PRO A 121 -9.44 2.90 -9.09
N LYS A 122 -9.50 3.30 -10.36
CA LYS A 122 -8.42 4.03 -11.02
C LYS A 122 -8.08 5.31 -10.25
N GLY A 123 -6.77 5.58 -10.08
CA GLY A 123 -6.29 6.75 -9.34
C GLY A 123 -6.38 6.64 -7.81
N HIS A 124 -6.72 5.46 -7.28
CA HIS A 124 -6.80 5.18 -5.85
C HIS A 124 -5.85 4.05 -5.46
N VAL A 125 -5.61 3.93 -4.16
CA VAL A 125 -4.85 2.84 -3.54
C VAL A 125 -5.60 2.35 -2.31
N TRP A 126 -5.40 1.08 -1.97
CA TRP A 126 -5.91 0.49 -0.74
C TRP A 126 -4.82 0.51 0.32
N LEU A 127 -5.03 1.29 1.37
CA LEU A 127 -4.07 1.53 2.44
C LEU A 127 -4.54 0.90 3.74
N VAL A 128 -3.69 0.09 4.38
CA VAL A 128 -4.02 -0.57 5.64
C VAL A 128 -2.89 -0.39 6.64
N GLY A 129 -3.25 -0.28 7.92
CA GLY A 129 -2.27 -0.26 9.00
C GLY A 129 -1.82 -1.65 9.37
N ASP A 130 -0.53 -1.84 9.70
CA ASP A 130 0.02 -3.14 10.08
C ASP A 130 -0.61 -3.69 11.38
N ASN A 131 -1.12 -2.82 12.25
CA ASN A 131 -1.94 -3.23 13.40
C ASN A 131 -3.42 -3.22 13.01
N LEU A 132 -3.90 -4.34 12.52
CA LEU A 132 -5.28 -4.49 12.02
C LEU A 132 -6.34 -4.20 13.08
N SER A 133 -6.05 -4.50 14.36
CA SER A 133 -7.00 -4.32 15.47
C SER A 133 -7.13 -2.87 15.93
N ASN A 134 -6.12 -2.03 15.65
CA ASN A 134 -6.10 -0.63 16.08
C ASN A 134 -5.61 0.28 14.95
N SER A 135 -6.34 0.29 13.84
CA SER A 135 -6.02 1.14 12.70
C SER A 135 -7.31 1.61 12.02
N THR A 136 -7.46 2.93 11.91
CA THR A 136 -8.45 3.53 11.00
C THR A 136 -7.78 3.67 9.63
N ASP A 137 -8.29 2.95 8.63
CA ASP A 137 -7.66 2.83 7.32
C ASP A 137 -8.71 2.54 6.22
N SER A 138 -8.29 2.05 5.05
CA SER A 138 -9.19 1.82 3.91
C SER A 138 -10.35 0.87 4.21
N ARG A 139 -10.25 0.02 5.23
CA ARG A 139 -11.37 -0.80 5.70
C ARG A 139 -12.53 0.04 6.24
N ASN A 140 -12.24 1.25 6.75
CA ASN A 140 -13.23 2.16 7.34
C ASN A 140 -13.71 3.22 6.35
N TYR A 141 -12.79 3.82 5.56
CA TYR A 141 -13.11 4.96 4.69
C TYR A 141 -12.96 4.66 3.19
N GLY A 142 -12.66 3.42 2.82
CA GLY A 142 -12.53 3.02 1.41
C GLY A 142 -11.18 3.35 0.79
N ALA A 143 -11.12 3.20 -0.54
CA ALA A 143 -9.92 3.45 -1.32
C ALA A 143 -9.49 4.93 -1.26
N VAL A 144 -8.19 5.16 -1.12
CA VAL A 144 -7.59 6.50 -0.92
C VAL A 144 -7.11 7.05 -2.26
N PRO A 145 -7.48 8.28 -2.65
CA PRO A 145 -6.93 8.92 -3.84
C PRO A 145 -5.40 8.99 -3.80
N LEU A 146 -4.74 8.64 -4.90
CA LEU A 146 -3.28 8.77 -5.04
C LEU A 146 -2.77 10.20 -4.78
N ALA A 147 -3.61 11.20 -5.06
CA ALA A 147 -3.29 12.61 -4.79
C ALA A 147 -3.03 12.92 -3.30
N LEU A 148 -3.58 12.12 -2.39
CA LEU A 148 -3.35 12.25 -0.95
C LEU A 148 -2.05 11.58 -0.50
N VAL A 149 -1.43 10.75 -1.32
CA VAL A 149 -0.16 10.09 -1.01
C VAL A 149 0.99 11.09 -1.20
N LYS A 150 1.64 11.45 -0.11
CA LYS A 150 2.76 12.40 -0.10
C LYS A 150 4.07 11.78 -0.56
N GLY A 151 4.32 10.54 -0.17
CA GLY A 151 5.57 9.85 -0.50
C GLY A 151 5.65 8.45 0.07
N ARG A 152 6.72 7.75 -0.32
CA ARG A 152 7.06 6.42 0.18
C ARG A 152 8.06 6.52 1.31
N VAL A 153 7.84 5.79 2.39
CA VAL A 153 8.79 5.65 3.50
C VAL A 153 9.89 4.68 3.05
N VAL A 154 11.13 5.11 3.19
CA VAL A 154 12.30 4.33 2.76
C VAL A 154 13.13 3.84 3.95
N ALA A 155 13.10 4.57 5.06
CA ALA A 155 13.84 4.20 6.25
C ALA A 155 13.16 4.70 7.52
N ARG A 156 13.36 3.99 8.63
CA ARG A 156 13.21 4.50 9.99
C ARG A 156 14.60 4.99 10.44
N LEU A 157 14.68 6.23 10.90
CA LEU A 157 15.93 6.85 11.33
C LEU A 157 16.17 6.74 12.84
N TYR A 158 15.09 6.74 13.62
CA TYR A 158 15.14 6.67 15.08
C TYR A 158 14.03 5.73 15.59
N PRO A 159 14.21 4.97 16.68
CA PRO A 159 15.40 4.91 17.57
C PRO A 159 16.61 4.17 16.98
N VAL A 160 16.39 3.30 16.02
CA VAL A 160 17.45 2.56 15.31
C VAL A 160 17.26 2.73 13.83
N MET A 161 18.31 3.11 13.11
CA MET A 161 18.27 3.24 11.66
C MET A 161 18.01 1.88 11.02
N GLN A 162 16.93 1.79 10.25
CA GLN A 162 16.53 0.59 9.54
C GLN A 162 15.91 0.95 8.18
N TRP A 163 16.45 0.35 7.12
CA TRP A 163 15.80 0.44 5.80
C TRP A 163 14.50 -0.35 5.81
N LEU A 164 13.44 0.28 5.35
CA LEU A 164 12.16 -0.39 5.20
C LEU A 164 12.08 -1.01 3.81
N THR A 165 12.36 -2.30 3.75
CA THR A 165 12.18 -3.10 2.54
C THR A 165 10.75 -3.63 2.48
N ASN A 166 10.27 -3.93 1.26
CA ASN A 166 8.99 -4.59 1.10
C ASN A 166 9.09 -6.01 1.66
N SER A 167 8.37 -6.28 2.74
CA SER A 167 8.35 -7.58 3.43
C SER A 167 7.25 -8.53 2.94
N LEU A 168 6.42 -8.09 1.99
CA LEU A 168 5.40 -8.95 1.41
C LEU A 168 6.03 -9.91 0.41
N VAL A 169 5.89 -11.20 0.66
CA VAL A 169 6.31 -12.27 -0.25
C VAL A 169 5.13 -12.59 -1.16
N THR A 170 5.34 -12.50 -2.47
CA THR A 170 4.35 -13.01 -3.43
C THR A 170 4.44 -14.52 -3.43
N VAL A 171 3.38 -15.19 -3.00
CA VAL A 171 3.26 -16.64 -3.13
C VAL A 171 2.79 -16.91 -4.57
N THR A 172 3.67 -17.51 -5.37
CA THR A 172 3.37 -17.98 -6.74
C THR A 172 2.89 -19.40 -6.71
#